data_b375fcea18f9ce8d9269cf4797625380
#
_entry.id   b375fcea18f9ce8d9269cf4797625380
#
_cell.length_a   1.000
_cell.length_b   1.000
_cell.length_c   1.000
_cell.angle_alpha   90.00
_cell.angle_beta   90.00
_cell.angle_gamma   90.00
#
_symmetry.space_group_name_H-M   'P 1'
#
loop_
_entity.id
_entity.type
_entity.pdbx_description
1 polymer ?
#
loop_
_entity_poly.entity_id
_entity_poly.type
_entity_poly.pdbx_seq_one_letter_code
_entity_poly.pdbx_strand_id
1 'polypeptide(L)'
;MEIASKYNPAEVEGKWYQYWLDNGFFKSKPDGREPYTIVIPPPNVTGVLHMGHMLNNTIQDILIRRARMQGKNACWVPGTDHASIATEAKVVNRLAQQGIKKTDLTREDFLKHAWEWKEEHGGIILKQLRKLGASCDWDRTAFTMDELRSESVIKVFVDLYNKGLIYRGVRMVNWDPKALTALSDEEVIYKEEHSKLYYLRYKVEGDPEGRYAIVATTRPETIMGDTAMCINPNDPKNTWLKGKKVIVPLVNRVIPVIEDDYVDIEFGTGCLKVTPAHDVNDYMLGEKYNLPSIDIFNDNGTISEAGGLYVGMDRFDVRKQIEKDLEAAGLMEKVEAYENKVGFSERTNVPIEPKLSMQWFLKMEHLAQIALEPVMKDDIKFYPPKFKNTYRHWMENIKDWCISRQLWWGHRIPAYFLPEGGYVVAETAEKALEIAKEKTGNASLTMADLRQDEDVLDTWFSSWLWPISLFNGINDPDNQEINYYYPTSDLVTGPDIIFFWVARMIMAGYEYRGKMPFKNVYFTGIVRDKLGRKMSKSLGNSPDPLQLIEQYGADGVRMGLMMAAPAGNDIPFDDALCEQGRNFNNKIWNACLLYTSPSPRD
;
A
#
# COMPACT_ATOMS: atom_id res chain seq x y z
N MET A 1 12.72 -5.56 -54.47
CA MET A 1 13.22 -5.58 -53.06
C MET A 1 13.00 -7.00 -52.60
N GLU A 2 14.06 -7.70 -52.29
CA GLU A 2 13.95 -9.08 -51.77
C GLU A 2 13.45 -9.01 -50.32
N ILE A 3 12.31 -9.61 -50.06
CA ILE A 3 11.72 -9.66 -48.70
C ILE A 3 12.44 -10.79 -47.94
N ALA A 4 12.94 -10.51 -46.74
CA ALA A 4 13.62 -11.49 -45.92
C ALA A 4 12.72 -12.71 -45.63
N SER A 5 13.32 -13.91 -45.65
CA SER A 5 12.60 -15.17 -45.40
C SER A 5 12.11 -15.35 -43.95
N LYS A 6 12.58 -14.52 -43.01
CA LYS A 6 12.19 -14.50 -41.61
C LYS A 6 11.97 -13.08 -41.13
N TYR A 7 11.00 -12.89 -40.27
CA TYR A 7 10.78 -11.66 -39.54
C TYR A 7 11.91 -11.42 -38.53
N ASN A 8 12.59 -10.27 -38.63
CA ASN A 8 13.62 -9.86 -37.69
C ASN A 8 13.17 -8.62 -36.90
N PRO A 9 12.69 -8.76 -35.65
CA PRO A 9 12.21 -7.65 -34.83
C PRO A 9 13.26 -6.56 -34.62
N ALA A 10 14.54 -6.93 -34.46
CA ALA A 10 15.61 -5.97 -34.21
C ALA A 10 15.81 -4.93 -35.32
N GLU A 11 15.47 -5.27 -36.56
CA GLU A 11 15.61 -4.37 -37.72
C GLU A 11 14.42 -3.41 -37.87
N VAL A 12 13.26 -3.75 -37.30
CA VAL A 12 11.99 -3.06 -37.59
C VAL A 12 11.40 -2.33 -36.40
N GLU A 13 11.49 -2.89 -35.20
CA GLU A 13 10.81 -2.34 -34.01
C GLU A 13 11.27 -0.91 -33.69
N GLY A 14 12.57 -0.68 -33.57
CA GLY A 14 13.11 0.64 -33.27
C GLY A 14 12.79 1.68 -34.36
N LYS A 15 12.89 1.28 -35.64
CA LYS A 15 12.60 2.13 -36.78
C LYS A 15 11.15 2.59 -36.79
N TRP A 16 10.19 1.65 -36.68
CA TRP A 16 8.77 1.98 -36.76
C TRP A 16 8.29 2.72 -35.52
N TYR A 17 8.79 2.37 -34.32
CA TYR A 17 8.44 3.09 -33.11
C TYR A 17 8.88 4.55 -33.18
N GLN A 18 10.10 4.83 -33.64
CA GLN A 18 10.58 6.20 -33.85
C GLN A 18 9.74 6.94 -34.89
N TYR A 19 9.41 6.28 -36.00
CA TYR A 19 8.54 6.86 -37.02
C TYR A 19 7.16 7.27 -36.45
N TRP A 20 6.56 6.45 -35.59
CA TRP A 20 5.28 6.79 -34.96
C TRP A 20 5.41 7.98 -34.00
N LEU A 21 6.51 8.08 -33.27
CA LEU A 21 6.79 9.20 -32.39
C LEU A 21 6.98 10.50 -33.18
N ASP A 22 7.78 10.48 -34.24
CA ASP A 22 8.10 11.64 -35.07
C ASP A 22 6.84 12.21 -35.78
N ASN A 23 5.89 11.33 -36.11
CA ASN A 23 4.61 11.72 -36.71
C ASN A 23 3.51 12.01 -35.68
N GLY A 24 3.78 11.90 -34.37
CA GLY A 24 2.83 12.24 -33.33
C GLY A 24 1.60 11.33 -33.25
N PHE A 25 1.67 10.08 -33.76
CA PHE A 25 0.51 9.19 -33.83
C PHE A 25 -0.07 8.77 -32.51
N PHE A 26 0.66 8.96 -31.41
CA PHE A 26 0.19 8.65 -30.07
C PHE A 26 -0.42 9.85 -29.34
N LYS A 27 -0.27 11.05 -29.89
CA LYS A 27 -0.75 12.30 -29.27
C LYS A 27 -2.27 12.41 -29.35
N SER A 28 -2.85 12.93 -28.27
CA SER A 28 -4.28 13.20 -28.18
C SER A 28 -4.54 14.63 -27.71
N LYS A 29 -5.51 15.27 -28.34
CA LYS A 29 -6.09 16.55 -27.91
C LYS A 29 -7.60 16.46 -28.04
N PRO A 30 -8.38 17.14 -27.19
CA PRO A 30 -9.82 17.20 -27.32
C PRO A 30 -10.26 17.64 -28.72
N ASP A 31 -11.10 16.84 -29.36
CA ASP A 31 -11.68 17.12 -30.68
C ASP A 31 -13.13 16.60 -30.77
N GLY A 32 -13.69 16.52 -31.96
CA GLY A 32 -15.08 16.06 -32.18
C GLY A 32 -15.27 14.53 -32.13
N ARG A 33 -14.22 13.74 -32.01
CA ARG A 33 -14.32 12.27 -31.97
C ARG A 33 -14.71 11.79 -30.55
N GLU A 34 -15.23 10.58 -30.47
CA GLU A 34 -15.47 9.91 -29.21
C GLU A 34 -14.12 9.64 -28.47
N PRO A 35 -13.94 10.13 -27.24
CA PRO A 35 -12.72 9.85 -26.49
C PRO A 35 -12.67 8.39 -26.04
N TYR A 36 -11.47 7.81 -26.09
CA TYR A 36 -11.15 6.55 -25.45
C TYR A 36 -9.89 6.73 -24.61
N THR A 37 -10.05 6.75 -23.30
CA THR A 37 -9.00 7.13 -22.38
C THR A 37 -8.62 6.00 -21.45
N ILE A 38 -7.32 5.73 -21.35
CA ILE A 38 -6.73 4.87 -20.31
C ILE A 38 -5.68 5.68 -19.55
N VAL A 39 -5.70 5.61 -18.23
CA VAL A 39 -4.62 6.08 -17.38
C VAL A 39 -3.80 4.87 -16.91
N ILE A 40 -2.50 4.93 -17.07
CA ILE A 40 -1.62 3.84 -16.67
C ILE A 40 -1.69 3.63 -15.16
N PRO A 41 -1.71 2.38 -14.63
CA PRO A 41 -1.30 2.16 -13.25
C PRO A 41 0.15 2.59 -13.09
N PRO A 42 0.42 3.72 -12.39
CA PRO A 42 1.76 4.31 -12.40
C PRO A 42 2.75 3.39 -11.69
N PRO A 43 3.78 2.87 -12.38
CA PRO A 43 4.76 2.00 -11.73
C PRO A 43 5.57 2.76 -10.67
N ASN A 44 5.83 2.09 -9.56
CA ASN A 44 6.66 2.61 -8.49
C ASN A 44 8.11 2.82 -8.94
N VAL A 45 8.70 3.98 -8.63
CA VAL A 45 10.10 4.30 -8.97
C VAL A 45 11.12 3.53 -8.10
N THR A 46 10.76 2.33 -7.66
CA THR A 46 11.58 1.44 -6.82
C THR A 46 12.56 0.56 -7.59
N GLY A 47 12.54 0.64 -8.90
CA GLY A 47 13.44 -0.12 -9.80
C GLY A 47 12.81 -0.40 -11.17
N VAL A 48 13.33 -1.42 -11.87
CA VAL A 48 12.92 -1.80 -13.23
C VAL A 48 11.56 -2.52 -13.25
N LEU A 49 10.87 -2.57 -14.38
CA LEU A 49 9.63 -3.32 -14.55
C LEU A 49 9.88 -4.84 -14.55
N HIS A 50 8.85 -5.61 -14.21
CA HIS A 50 8.84 -7.08 -14.26
C HIS A 50 7.74 -7.58 -15.20
N MET A 51 7.63 -8.91 -15.42
CA MET A 51 6.71 -9.49 -16.40
C MET A 51 5.23 -9.19 -16.14
N GLY A 52 4.83 -8.94 -14.89
CA GLY A 52 3.47 -8.48 -14.59
C GLY A 52 3.16 -7.09 -15.17
N HIS A 53 4.14 -6.18 -15.19
CA HIS A 53 4.01 -4.88 -15.88
C HIS A 53 3.94 -5.06 -17.40
N MET A 54 4.71 -6.00 -17.96
CA MET A 54 4.67 -6.28 -19.40
C MET A 54 3.27 -6.75 -19.82
N LEU A 55 2.67 -7.67 -19.07
CA LEU A 55 1.31 -8.13 -19.29
C LEU A 55 0.31 -6.97 -19.22
N ASN A 56 0.31 -6.23 -18.11
CA ASN A 56 -0.63 -5.15 -17.86
C ASN A 56 -0.58 -4.09 -18.98
N ASN A 57 0.62 -3.64 -19.34
CA ASN A 57 0.79 -2.61 -20.37
C ASN A 57 0.53 -3.13 -21.78
N THR A 58 0.75 -4.42 -22.05
CA THR A 58 0.38 -5.03 -23.33
C THR A 58 -1.14 -5.00 -23.53
N ILE A 59 -1.91 -5.34 -22.51
CA ILE A 59 -3.39 -5.29 -22.58
C ILE A 59 -3.87 -3.87 -22.81
N GLN A 60 -3.34 -2.88 -22.08
CA GLN A 60 -3.70 -1.47 -22.27
C GLN A 60 -3.39 -1.01 -23.69
N ASP A 61 -2.22 -1.34 -24.20
CA ASP A 61 -1.81 -0.93 -25.55
C ASP A 61 -2.68 -1.56 -26.65
N ILE A 62 -3.11 -2.82 -26.48
CA ILE A 62 -4.05 -3.47 -27.40
C ILE A 62 -5.38 -2.72 -27.44
N LEU A 63 -5.92 -2.37 -26.28
CA LEU A 63 -7.18 -1.62 -26.18
C LEU A 63 -7.06 -0.23 -26.82
N ILE A 64 -5.97 0.48 -26.58
CA ILE A 64 -5.69 1.80 -27.15
C ILE A 64 -5.53 1.73 -28.67
N ARG A 65 -4.77 0.75 -29.18
CA ARG A 65 -4.59 0.56 -30.65
C ARG A 65 -5.91 0.20 -31.33
N ARG A 66 -6.70 -0.68 -30.70
CA ARG A 66 -8.05 -0.99 -31.19
C ARG A 66 -8.94 0.24 -31.26
N ALA A 67 -8.93 1.09 -30.24
CA ALA A 67 -9.70 2.33 -30.21
C ALA A 67 -9.31 3.28 -31.38
N ARG A 68 -7.99 3.40 -31.64
CA ARG A 68 -7.50 4.17 -32.81
C ARG A 68 -8.00 3.60 -34.15
N MET A 69 -7.97 2.27 -34.30
CA MET A 69 -8.49 1.59 -35.51
C MET A 69 -10.00 1.80 -35.67
N GLN A 70 -10.74 2.02 -34.59
CA GLN A 70 -12.17 2.34 -34.62
C GLN A 70 -12.45 3.82 -34.85
N GLY A 71 -11.44 4.65 -35.11
CA GLY A 71 -11.56 6.08 -35.34
C GLY A 71 -11.79 6.93 -34.10
N LYS A 72 -11.65 6.38 -32.89
CA LYS A 72 -11.79 7.13 -31.65
C LYS A 72 -10.57 8.01 -31.39
N ASN A 73 -10.74 9.03 -30.55
CA ASN A 73 -9.63 9.82 -30.03
C ASN A 73 -9.05 9.10 -28.80
N ALA A 74 -8.04 8.26 -29.04
CA ALA A 74 -7.43 7.44 -28.02
C ALA A 74 -6.34 8.22 -27.27
N CYS A 75 -6.50 8.33 -25.94
CA CYS A 75 -5.55 8.97 -25.04
C CYS A 75 -5.07 7.96 -23.98
N TRP A 76 -3.80 7.59 -24.05
CA TRP A 76 -3.17 6.75 -23.03
C TRP A 76 -2.12 7.55 -22.27
N VAL A 77 -2.41 7.88 -21.00
CA VAL A 77 -1.57 8.75 -20.20
C VAL A 77 -0.56 7.91 -19.42
N PRO A 78 0.75 8.06 -19.68
CA PRO A 78 1.80 7.40 -18.93
C PRO A 78 2.16 8.16 -17.64
N GLY A 79 2.79 7.47 -16.70
CA GLY A 79 3.31 8.10 -15.49
C GLY A 79 4.02 7.12 -14.57
N THR A 80 4.53 7.64 -13.45
CA THR A 80 5.20 6.88 -12.40
C THR A 80 4.76 7.34 -11.02
N ASP A 81 4.87 6.44 -10.04
CA ASP A 81 4.49 6.68 -8.66
C ASP A 81 5.72 6.83 -7.77
N HIS A 82 5.68 7.78 -6.83
CA HIS A 82 6.76 8.05 -5.89
C HIS A 82 6.94 6.95 -4.83
N ALA A 83 5.88 6.18 -4.50
CA ALA A 83 5.90 5.01 -3.62
C ALA A 83 6.65 5.28 -2.30
N SER A 84 6.14 6.14 -1.45
CA SER A 84 6.79 6.73 -0.26
C SER A 84 7.70 5.78 0.51
N ILE A 85 7.15 4.77 1.19
CA ILE A 85 7.90 3.85 2.06
C ILE A 85 8.94 3.05 1.25
N ALA A 86 8.50 2.51 0.11
CA ALA A 86 9.33 1.61 -0.68
C ALA A 86 10.53 2.34 -1.31
N THR A 87 10.33 3.56 -1.81
CA THR A 87 11.40 4.38 -2.39
C THR A 87 12.32 4.91 -1.31
N GLU A 88 11.79 5.42 -0.19
CA GLU A 88 12.61 5.87 0.93
C GLU A 88 13.54 4.76 1.44
N ALA A 89 13.02 3.54 1.62
CA ALA A 89 13.82 2.38 2.00
C ALA A 89 14.96 2.08 1.01
N LYS A 90 14.73 2.24 -0.30
CA LYS A 90 15.76 2.06 -1.33
C LYS A 90 16.84 3.14 -1.24
N VAL A 91 16.45 4.39 -1.05
CA VAL A 91 17.38 5.52 -0.89
C VAL A 91 18.22 5.35 0.38
N VAL A 92 17.59 4.99 1.52
CA VAL A 92 18.29 4.70 2.78
C VAL A 92 19.31 3.58 2.61
N ASN A 93 18.94 2.49 1.93
CA ASN A 93 19.87 1.39 1.66
C ASN A 93 21.03 1.81 0.76
N ARG A 94 20.80 2.62 -0.27
CA ARG A 94 21.85 3.17 -1.14
C ARG A 94 22.83 4.04 -0.36
N LEU A 95 22.32 4.92 0.51
CA LEU A 95 23.14 5.76 1.37
C LEU A 95 23.95 4.94 2.37
N ALA A 96 23.35 3.91 2.98
CA ALA A 96 24.03 3.02 3.91
C ALA A 96 25.21 2.29 3.25
N GLN A 97 25.09 1.88 1.98
CA GLN A 97 26.21 1.31 1.21
C GLN A 97 27.36 2.30 1.00
N GLN A 98 27.07 3.60 1.05
CA GLN A 98 28.05 4.69 0.99
C GLN A 98 28.56 5.13 2.38
N GLY A 99 28.11 4.45 3.46
CA GLY A 99 28.47 4.78 4.83
C GLY A 99 27.70 5.98 5.42
N ILE A 100 26.64 6.44 4.76
CA ILE A 100 25.82 7.59 5.19
C ILE A 100 24.54 7.05 5.86
N LYS A 101 24.25 7.52 7.08
CA LYS A 101 22.99 7.24 7.77
C LYS A 101 21.98 8.36 7.52
N LYS A 102 20.70 8.02 7.41
CA LYS A 102 19.63 9.03 7.27
C LYS A 102 19.65 10.04 8.41
N THR A 103 19.97 9.60 9.63
CA THR A 103 20.08 10.43 10.84
C THR A 103 21.19 11.50 10.78
N ASP A 104 22.13 11.37 9.85
CA ASP A 104 23.24 12.31 9.68
C ASP A 104 22.89 13.43 8.68
N LEU A 105 21.72 13.35 8.06
CA LEU A 105 21.24 14.27 7.02
C LEU A 105 20.10 15.15 7.53
N THR A 106 20.00 16.35 6.94
CA THR A 106 18.78 17.14 7.01
C THR A 106 17.71 16.54 6.09
N ARG A 107 16.44 16.93 6.27
CA ARG A 107 15.35 16.53 5.36
C ARG A 107 15.65 16.95 3.91
N GLU A 108 16.12 18.16 3.73
CA GLU A 108 16.44 18.74 2.42
C GLU A 108 17.57 17.97 1.71
N ASP A 109 18.60 17.57 2.43
CA ASP A 109 19.70 16.79 1.86
C ASP A 109 19.26 15.37 1.50
N PHE A 110 18.46 14.75 2.36
CA PHE A 110 17.88 13.43 2.02
C PHE A 110 16.99 13.50 0.78
N LEU A 111 16.14 14.53 0.66
CA LEU A 111 15.25 14.70 -0.48
C LEU A 111 16.03 14.89 -1.80
N LYS A 112 17.20 15.52 -1.80
CA LYS A 112 18.08 15.57 -3.00
C LYS A 112 18.40 14.17 -3.50
N HIS A 113 18.84 13.28 -2.60
CA HIS A 113 19.13 11.88 -2.95
C HIS A 113 17.89 11.11 -3.42
N ALA A 114 16.72 11.38 -2.85
CA ALA A 114 15.47 10.77 -3.27
C ALA A 114 15.04 11.23 -4.67
N TRP A 115 15.22 12.51 -5.00
CA TRP A 115 14.96 13.03 -6.34
C TRP A 115 15.94 12.49 -7.38
N GLU A 116 17.22 12.35 -7.07
CA GLU A 116 18.22 11.70 -7.93
C GLU A 116 17.82 10.24 -8.22
N TRP A 117 17.41 9.51 -7.18
CA TRP A 117 16.88 8.14 -7.33
C TRP A 117 15.68 8.09 -8.28
N LYS A 118 14.73 9.00 -8.13
CA LYS A 118 13.52 9.10 -8.96
C LYS A 118 13.88 9.37 -10.43
N GLU A 119 14.80 10.30 -10.70
CA GLU A 119 15.21 10.59 -12.09
C GLU A 119 15.85 9.37 -12.76
N GLU A 120 16.73 8.69 -12.07
CA GLU A 120 17.39 7.49 -12.57
C GLU A 120 16.38 6.37 -12.88
N HIS A 121 15.57 5.98 -11.91
CA HIS A 121 14.69 4.81 -12.03
C HIS A 121 13.43 5.09 -12.82
N GLY A 122 12.86 6.29 -12.73
CA GLY A 122 11.74 6.73 -13.56
C GLY A 122 12.12 6.72 -15.05
N GLY A 123 13.31 7.18 -15.39
CA GLY A 123 13.83 7.13 -16.75
C GLY A 123 13.96 5.71 -17.32
N ILE A 124 14.41 4.76 -16.49
CA ILE A 124 14.52 3.34 -16.88
C ILE A 124 13.12 2.76 -17.17
N ILE A 125 12.16 2.99 -16.29
CA ILE A 125 10.77 2.52 -16.45
C ILE A 125 10.16 2.97 -17.77
N LEU A 126 10.29 4.26 -18.07
CA LEU A 126 9.73 4.82 -19.32
C LEU A 126 10.44 4.26 -20.57
N LYS A 127 11.74 3.98 -20.51
CA LYS A 127 12.48 3.31 -21.58
C LYS A 127 11.99 1.87 -21.78
N GLN A 128 11.75 1.13 -20.71
CA GLN A 128 11.24 -0.23 -20.79
C GLN A 128 9.86 -0.29 -21.44
N LEU A 129 8.97 0.66 -21.12
CA LEU A 129 7.65 0.78 -21.76
C LEU A 129 7.75 1.09 -23.26
N ARG A 130 8.67 1.98 -23.65
CA ARG A 130 8.93 2.26 -25.07
C ARG A 130 9.47 1.04 -25.80
N LYS A 131 10.36 0.28 -25.19
CA LYS A 131 10.91 -0.97 -25.77
C LYS A 131 9.85 -2.06 -25.92
N LEU A 132 8.87 -2.11 -25.01
CA LEU A 132 7.69 -2.97 -25.15
C LEU A 132 6.80 -2.56 -26.34
N GLY A 133 6.94 -1.35 -26.85
CA GLY A 133 6.10 -0.81 -27.92
C GLY A 133 4.85 -0.08 -27.44
N ALA A 134 4.80 0.32 -26.18
CA ALA A 134 3.67 1.03 -25.59
C ALA A 134 3.40 2.35 -26.32
N SER A 135 2.18 2.53 -26.83
CA SER A 135 1.77 3.69 -27.62
C SER A 135 1.13 4.80 -26.77
N CYS A 136 1.82 5.16 -25.68
CA CYS A 136 1.40 6.23 -24.79
C CYS A 136 1.56 7.62 -25.43
N ASP A 137 0.72 8.57 -25.03
CA ASP A 137 0.95 9.99 -25.26
C ASP A 137 2.05 10.49 -24.30
N TRP A 138 3.30 10.39 -24.74
CA TRP A 138 4.48 10.66 -23.92
C TRP A 138 4.61 12.12 -23.49
N ASP A 139 3.97 13.05 -24.19
CA ASP A 139 3.94 14.46 -23.81
C ASP A 139 3.13 14.68 -22.52
N ARG A 140 2.26 13.73 -22.17
CA ARG A 140 1.45 13.72 -20.95
C ARG A 140 2.08 12.96 -19.80
N THR A 141 3.35 12.58 -19.90
CA THR A 141 4.04 11.84 -18.83
C THR A 141 3.95 12.59 -17.50
N ALA A 142 3.40 11.95 -16.48
CA ALA A 142 3.18 12.54 -15.18
C ALA A 142 3.89 11.74 -14.06
N PHE A 143 4.13 12.42 -12.95
CA PHE A 143 4.66 11.83 -11.74
C PHE A 143 3.76 12.21 -10.56
N THR A 144 3.47 11.27 -9.66
CA THR A 144 2.52 11.54 -8.56
C THR A 144 2.94 12.66 -7.61
N MET A 145 4.22 13.05 -7.61
CA MET A 145 4.74 14.19 -6.83
C MET A 145 5.18 15.37 -7.70
N ASP A 146 4.79 15.46 -8.96
CA ASP A 146 5.00 16.70 -9.72
C ASP A 146 4.10 17.84 -9.19
N GLU A 147 4.36 19.06 -9.63
CA GLU A 147 3.73 20.26 -9.10
C GLU A 147 2.19 20.20 -9.13
N LEU A 148 1.59 19.94 -10.29
CA LEU A 148 0.13 19.91 -10.44
C LEU A 148 -0.54 18.80 -9.63
N ARG A 149 0.09 17.62 -9.54
CA ARG A 149 -0.45 16.51 -8.73
C ARG A 149 -0.29 16.81 -7.26
N SER A 150 0.83 17.41 -6.84
CA SER A 150 1.05 17.83 -5.46
C SER A 150 0.06 18.90 -5.01
N GLU A 151 -0.20 19.90 -5.82
CA GLU A 151 -1.24 20.90 -5.54
C GLU A 151 -2.62 20.27 -5.36
N SER A 152 -2.99 19.33 -6.24
CA SER A 152 -4.26 18.59 -6.14
C SER A 152 -4.38 17.81 -4.84
N VAL A 153 -3.31 17.13 -4.41
CA VAL A 153 -3.26 16.35 -3.17
C VAL A 153 -3.45 17.26 -1.95
N ILE A 154 -2.72 18.34 -1.89
CA ILE A 154 -2.80 19.31 -0.79
C ILE A 154 -4.19 19.94 -0.70
N LYS A 155 -4.75 20.35 -1.84
CA LYS A 155 -6.11 20.92 -1.91
C LYS A 155 -7.17 19.95 -1.42
N VAL A 156 -7.06 18.68 -1.81
CA VAL A 156 -7.97 17.61 -1.37
C VAL A 156 -7.84 17.34 0.13
N PHE A 157 -6.63 17.34 0.67
CA PHE A 157 -6.43 17.21 2.12
C PHE A 157 -7.12 18.34 2.89
N VAL A 158 -6.91 19.57 2.46
CA VAL A 158 -7.51 20.76 3.11
C VAL A 158 -9.03 20.73 3.00
N ASP A 159 -9.57 20.36 1.85
CA ASP A 159 -11.03 20.24 1.63
C ASP A 159 -11.66 19.18 2.55
N LEU A 160 -11.08 17.97 2.57
CA LEU A 160 -11.57 16.87 3.43
C LEU A 160 -11.43 17.20 4.93
N TYR A 161 -10.38 17.93 5.31
CA TYR A 161 -10.23 18.42 6.68
C TYR A 161 -11.33 19.42 7.04
N ASN A 162 -11.60 20.39 6.17
CA ASN A 162 -12.65 21.39 6.38
C ASN A 162 -14.07 20.77 6.42
N LYS A 163 -14.28 19.65 5.70
CA LYS A 163 -15.49 18.84 5.78
C LYS A 163 -15.59 17.99 7.06
N GLY A 164 -14.56 17.98 7.90
CA GLY A 164 -14.51 17.16 9.13
C GLY A 164 -14.32 15.67 8.88
N LEU A 165 -13.89 15.29 7.66
CA LEU A 165 -13.58 13.92 7.28
C LEU A 165 -12.12 13.53 7.62
N ILE A 166 -11.19 14.47 7.58
CA ILE A 166 -9.82 14.26 8.08
C ILE A 166 -9.73 14.77 9.52
N TYR A 167 -9.13 13.95 10.37
CA TYR A 167 -8.87 14.29 11.77
C TYR A 167 -7.52 13.76 12.24
N ARG A 168 -6.98 14.35 13.31
CA ARG A 168 -5.78 13.91 13.99
C ARG A 168 -6.14 13.35 15.36
N GLY A 169 -5.69 12.14 15.67
CA GLY A 169 -6.04 11.51 16.94
C GLY A 169 -5.14 10.32 17.29
N VAL A 170 -5.19 9.91 18.57
CA VAL A 170 -4.52 8.69 19.03
C VAL A 170 -5.41 7.51 18.70
N ARG A 171 -4.84 6.53 17.99
CA ARG A 171 -5.47 5.25 17.68
C ARG A 171 -4.44 4.13 17.75
N MET A 172 -4.94 2.91 17.92
CA MET A 172 -4.12 1.73 17.71
C MET A 172 -3.84 1.58 16.21
N VAL A 173 -2.57 1.61 15.83
CA VAL A 173 -2.12 1.47 14.43
C VAL A 173 -1.18 0.28 14.29
N ASN A 174 -1.04 -0.23 13.07
CA ASN A 174 0.00 -1.16 12.72
C ASN A 174 1.31 -0.40 12.54
N TRP A 175 2.31 -0.70 13.33
CA TRP A 175 3.59 -0.03 13.30
C TRP A 175 4.66 -0.93 12.69
N ASP A 176 5.43 -0.39 11.74
CA ASP A 176 6.61 -1.04 11.18
C ASP A 176 7.87 -0.60 11.96
N PRO A 177 8.44 -1.44 12.83
CA PRO A 177 9.59 -1.05 13.67
C PRO A 177 10.91 -0.95 12.90
N LYS A 178 10.97 -1.43 11.66
CA LYS A 178 12.14 -1.30 10.79
C LYS A 178 12.08 -0.04 9.94
N ALA A 179 10.92 0.28 9.38
CA ALA A 179 10.70 1.51 8.63
C ALA A 179 10.40 2.71 9.55
N LEU A 180 10.11 2.48 10.83
CA LEU A 180 9.77 3.49 11.84
C LEU A 180 8.55 4.33 11.44
N THR A 181 7.51 3.69 10.93
CA THR A 181 6.31 4.35 10.44
C THR A 181 5.05 3.53 10.66
N ALA A 182 3.91 4.23 10.74
CA ALA A 182 2.59 3.61 10.72
C ALA A 182 2.29 3.02 9.33
N LEU A 183 1.49 1.96 9.33
CA LEU A 183 0.95 1.30 8.15
C LEU A 183 -0.57 1.34 8.20
N SER A 184 -1.22 1.30 7.04
CA SER A 184 -2.64 0.99 6.96
C SER A 184 -2.87 -0.53 7.11
N ASP A 185 -4.10 -0.92 7.45
CA ASP A 185 -4.45 -2.33 7.68
C ASP A 185 -4.15 -3.20 6.45
N GLU A 186 -4.33 -2.64 5.26
CA GLU A 186 -4.11 -3.32 3.98
C GLU A 186 -2.62 -3.60 3.69
N GLU A 187 -1.69 -2.86 4.29
CA GLU A 187 -0.24 -3.04 4.14
C GLU A 187 0.31 -4.16 5.03
N VAL A 188 -0.56 -4.85 5.78
CA VAL A 188 -0.19 -5.96 6.66
C VAL A 188 -0.53 -7.30 6.01
N ILE A 189 0.49 -8.14 5.82
CA ILE A 189 0.35 -9.49 5.28
C ILE A 189 0.41 -10.48 6.43
N TYR A 190 -0.64 -11.27 6.60
CA TYR A 190 -0.67 -12.32 7.62
C TYR A 190 -0.01 -13.59 7.10
N LYS A 191 0.96 -14.11 7.87
CA LYS A 191 1.67 -15.35 7.60
C LYS A 191 1.47 -16.33 8.74
N GLU A 192 1.42 -17.62 8.40
CA GLU A 192 1.46 -18.69 9.38
C GLU A 192 2.90 -18.82 9.90
N GLU A 193 3.06 -18.73 11.22
CA GLU A 193 4.33 -18.84 11.90
C GLU A 193 4.28 -19.95 12.95
N HIS A 194 5.32 -20.79 12.95
CA HIS A 194 5.53 -21.77 14.00
C HIS A 194 6.10 -21.08 15.23
N SER A 195 5.28 -20.93 16.26
CA SER A 195 5.62 -20.24 17.50
C SER A 195 5.39 -21.13 18.72
N LYS A 196 5.37 -20.55 19.88
CA LYS A 196 5.11 -21.23 21.14
C LYS A 196 3.92 -20.56 21.82
N LEU A 197 3.14 -21.36 22.54
CA LEU A 197 2.13 -20.88 23.49
C LEU A 197 2.67 -21.09 24.89
N TYR A 198 2.81 -20.00 25.62
CA TYR A 198 3.37 -19.95 26.95
C TYR A 198 2.26 -19.88 27.99
N TYR A 199 2.27 -20.77 28.97
CA TYR A 199 1.33 -20.80 30.08
C TYR A 199 2.00 -20.21 31.31
N LEU A 200 1.57 -19.02 31.74
CA LEU A 200 2.18 -18.21 32.76
C LEU A 200 1.36 -18.22 34.06
N ARG A 201 2.04 -18.26 35.20
CA ARG A 201 1.44 -18.27 36.53
C ARG A 201 1.39 -16.87 37.13
N TYR A 202 0.18 -16.32 37.26
CA TYR A 202 -0.08 -15.05 37.94
C TYR A 202 -0.56 -15.33 39.35
N LYS A 203 0.25 -14.98 40.35
CA LYS A 203 -0.11 -15.19 41.75
C LYS A 203 -1.33 -14.35 42.13
N VAL A 204 -2.33 -14.95 42.78
CA VAL A 204 -3.50 -14.21 43.25
C VAL A 204 -3.13 -13.47 44.55
N GLU A 205 -3.34 -12.14 44.55
CA GLU A 205 -3.02 -11.29 45.70
C GLU A 205 -3.90 -11.65 46.88
N GLY A 206 -3.26 -11.86 48.07
CA GLY A 206 -3.97 -12.14 49.31
C GLY A 206 -4.75 -13.45 49.36
N ASP A 207 -4.53 -14.36 48.41
CA ASP A 207 -5.20 -15.66 48.43
C ASP A 207 -4.62 -16.57 49.52
N PRO A 208 -5.46 -17.05 50.47
CA PRO A 208 -4.96 -17.85 51.61
C PRO A 208 -4.32 -19.17 51.19
N GLU A 209 -4.72 -19.71 50.04
CA GLU A 209 -4.22 -20.97 49.50
C GLU A 209 -3.00 -20.78 48.61
N GLY A 210 -2.60 -19.51 48.34
CA GLY A 210 -1.46 -19.18 47.49
C GLY A 210 -1.62 -19.58 46.00
N ARG A 211 -2.85 -19.63 45.51
CA ARG A 211 -3.17 -20.08 44.15
C ARG A 211 -2.69 -19.11 43.07
N TYR A 212 -2.59 -19.65 41.87
CA TYR A 212 -2.22 -18.93 40.66
C TYR A 212 -3.37 -18.95 39.63
N ALA A 213 -3.57 -17.83 38.97
CA ALA A 213 -4.31 -17.81 37.70
C ALA A 213 -3.33 -18.12 36.55
N ILE A 214 -3.75 -18.97 35.63
CA ILE A 214 -2.90 -19.39 34.52
C ILE A 214 -3.37 -18.67 33.22
N VAL A 215 -2.45 -17.98 32.56
CA VAL A 215 -2.66 -17.27 31.30
C VAL A 215 -1.90 -17.98 30.19
N ALA A 216 -2.52 -18.16 29.04
CA ALA A 216 -1.86 -18.63 27.81
C ALA A 216 -1.60 -17.46 26.87
N THR A 217 -0.35 -17.28 26.43
CA THR A 217 0.04 -16.19 25.53
C THR A 217 1.10 -16.63 24.53
N THR A 218 1.05 -16.09 23.33
CA THR A 218 2.12 -16.22 22.31
C THR A 218 3.19 -15.13 22.45
N ARG A 219 2.93 -14.11 23.29
CA ARG A 219 3.75 -12.91 23.44
C ARG A 219 4.14 -12.64 24.90
N PRO A 220 4.95 -13.53 25.53
CA PRO A 220 5.34 -13.36 26.93
C PRO A 220 6.14 -12.07 27.18
N GLU A 221 6.82 -11.53 26.17
CA GLU A 221 7.57 -10.27 26.25
C GLU A 221 6.69 -9.06 26.55
N THR A 222 5.36 -9.15 26.36
CA THR A 222 4.45 -8.01 26.58
C THR A 222 3.87 -7.94 28.00
N ILE A 223 4.15 -8.91 28.88
CA ILE A 223 3.59 -8.92 30.25
C ILE A 223 3.95 -7.68 31.07
N MET A 224 5.07 -7.04 30.74
CA MET A 224 5.50 -5.80 31.39
C MET A 224 4.51 -4.65 31.20
N GLY A 225 3.65 -4.74 30.16
CA GLY A 225 2.59 -3.78 29.87
C GLY A 225 1.20 -4.21 30.35
N ASP A 226 1.05 -5.34 31.06
CA ASP A 226 -0.25 -5.82 31.52
C ASP A 226 -0.85 -4.89 32.57
N THR A 227 -2.14 -4.57 32.40
CA THR A 227 -2.88 -3.69 33.30
C THR A 227 -4.16 -4.30 33.86
N ALA A 228 -4.59 -5.44 33.33
CA ALA A 228 -5.65 -6.28 33.89
C ALA A 228 -5.49 -7.75 33.48
N MET A 229 -6.21 -8.61 34.14
CA MET A 229 -6.55 -9.95 33.68
C MET A 229 -8.05 -9.98 33.39
N CYS A 230 -8.47 -10.61 32.30
CA CYS A 230 -9.87 -10.74 31.96
C CYS A 230 -10.32 -12.20 32.01
N ILE A 231 -11.50 -12.44 32.58
CA ILE A 231 -12.18 -13.75 32.61
C ILE A 231 -13.58 -13.63 32.06
N ASN A 232 -14.13 -14.71 31.54
CA ASN A 232 -15.55 -14.74 31.16
C ASN A 232 -16.40 -14.90 32.43
N PRO A 233 -17.43 -14.06 32.65
CA PRO A 233 -18.29 -14.13 33.83
C PRO A 233 -19.04 -15.46 33.97
N ASN A 234 -19.19 -16.22 32.87
CA ASN A 234 -19.90 -17.48 32.82
C ASN A 234 -18.96 -18.72 32.83
N ASP A 235 -17.64 -18.53 32.92
CA ASP A 235 -16.68 -19.64 32.96
C ASP A 235 -16.61 -20.25 34.37
N PRO A 236 -17.13 -21.48 34.58
CA PRO A 236 -17.11 -22.11 35.90
C PRO A 236 -15.71 -22.39 36.42
N LYS A 237 -14.71 -22.50 35.55
CA LYS A 237 -13.30 -22.77 35.93
C LYS A 237 -12.65 -21.56 36.60
N ASN A 238 -13.03 -20.36 36.22
CA ASN A 238 -12.36 -19.11 36.59
C ASN A 238 -13.22 -18.15 37.43
N THR A 239 -14.48 -18.49 37.73
CA THR A 239 -15.37 -17.66 38.56
C THR A 239 -14.83 -17.34 39.94
N TRP A 240 -13.94 -18.18 40.48
CA TRP A 240 -13.28 -17.96 41.75
C TRP A 240 -12.33 -16.75 41.77
N LEU A 241 -11.96 -16.24 40.60
CA LEU A 241 -11.12 -15.05 40.40
C LEU A 241 -11.92 -13.74 40.45
N LYS A 242 -13.25 -13.79 40.43
CA LYS A 242 -14.10 -12.59 40.46
C LYS A 242 -13.76 -11.66 41.60
N GLY A 243 -13.57 -10.37 41.29
CA GLY A 243 -13.25 -9.34 42.28
C GLY A 243 -11.88 -9.42 42.89
N LYS A 244 -11.03 -10.36 42.45
CA LYS A 244 -9.66 -10.50 42.93
C LYS A 244 -8.67 -9.66 42.14
N LYS A 245 -7.45 -9.63 42.60
CA LYS A 245 -6.31 -9.05 41.91
C LYS A 245 -5.23 -10.11 41.73
N VAL A 246 -4.40 -9.93 40.70
CA VAL A 246 -3.28 -10.83 40.43
C VAL A 246 -1.98 -10.04 40.29
N ILE A 247 -0.88 -10.72 40.45
CA ILE A 247 0.47 -10.15 40.42
C ILE A 247 1.12 -10.56 39.09
N VAL A 248 1.50 -9.57 38.28
CA VAL A 248 2.21 -9.80 37.03
C VAL A 248 3.56 -10.48 37.29
N PRO A 249 3.84 -11.62 36.66
CA PRO A 249 5.10 -12.34 36.83
C PRO A 249 6.33 -11.46 36.57
N LEU A 250 7.38 -11.62 37.38
CA LEU A 250 8.65 -10.87 37.33
C LEU A 250 8.52 -9.37 37.61
N VAL A 251 7.45 -8.72 37.11
CA VAL A 251 7.21 -7.27 37.24
C VAL A 251 6.71 -6.91 38.65
N ASN A 252 6.02 -7.84 39.33
CA ASN A 252 5.41 -7.67 40.64
C ASN A 252 4.34 -6.55 40.72
N ARG A 253 3.78 -6.12 39.59
CA ARG A 253 2.65 -5.20 39.57
C ARG A 253 1.36 -5.92 39.90
N VAL A 254 0.57 -5.33 40.79
CA VAL A 254 -0.77 -5.82 41.13
C VAL A 254 -1.76 -5.23 40.11
N ILE A 255 -2.55 -6.10 39.46
CA ILE A 255 -3.55 -5.73 38.46
C ILE A 255 -4.91 -6.35 38.83
N PRO A 256 -6.04 -5.67 38.46
CA PRO A 256 -7.37 -6.20 38.71
C PRO A 256 -7.73 -7.35 37.77
N VAL A 257 -8.63 -8.22 38.25
CA VAL A 257 -9.35 -9.15 37.39
C VAL A 257 -10.67 -8.48 36.97
N ILE A 258 -10.87 -8.33 35.65
CA ILE A 258 -12.09 -7.82 35.04
C ILE A 258 -12.89 -8.96 34.42
N GLU A 259 -14.16 -8.74 34.16
CA GLU A 259 -15.09 -9.74 33.62
C GLU A 259 -15.64 -9.26 32.28
N ASP A 260 -15.46 -10.04 31.22
CA ASP A 260 -15.99 -9.75 29.89
C ASP A 260 -16.31 -11.04 29.13
N ASP A 261 -17.42 -11.05 28.40
CA ASP A 261 -17.85 -12.15 27.54
C ASP A 261 -17.00 -12.31 26.26
N TYR A 262 -16.12 -11.34 26.00
CA TYR A 262 -15.10 -11.43 24.95
C TYR A 262 -14.18 -12.64 25.12
N VAL A 263 -13.90 -13.05 26.37
CA VAL A 263 -12.99 -14.18 26.64
C VAL A 263 -13.68 -15.50 26.27
N ASP A 264 -13.08 -16.23 25.33
CA ASP A 264 -13.53 -17.56 24.94
C ASP A 264 -13.23 -18.59 26.06
N ILE A 265 -14.28 -19.22 26.56
CA ILE A 265 -14.21 -20.22 27.66
C ILE A 265 -13.46 -21.49 27.24
N GLU A 266 -13.53 -21.84 25.96
CA GLU A 266 -12.93 -23.06 25.39
C GLU A 266 -11.49 -22.86 24.92
N PHE A 267 -11.04 -21.60 24.76
CA PHE A 267 -9.69 -21.32 24.31
C PHE A 267 -8.70 -21.15 25.47
N GLY A 268 -7.58 -21.88 25.40
CA GLY A 268 -6.48 -21.77 26.36
C GLY A 268 -6.91 -22.12 27.78
N THR A 269 -6.78 -21.16 28.68
CA THR A 269 -7.11 -21.31 30.11
C THR A 269 -8.41 -20.62 30.53
N GLY A 270 -9.03 -19.86 29.64
CA GLY A 270 -10.16 -18.98 29.96
C GLY A 270 -9.74 -17.72 30.75
N CYS A 271 -8.44 -17.50 30.97
CA CYS A 271 -7.88 -16.28 31.53
C CYS A 271 -7.07 -15.56 30.45
N LEU A 272 -7.41 -14.30 30.19
CA LEU A 272 -6.74 -13.44 29.23
C LEU A 272 -5.93 -12.37 29.97
N LYS A 273 -4.63 -12.25 29.68
CA LYS A 273 -3.87 -11.06 30.07
C LYS A 273 -4.29 -9.89 29.20
N VAL A 274 -4.43 -8.71 29.76
CA VAL A 274 -4.85 -7.51 29.02
C VAL A 274 -3.70 -6.50 28.98
N THR A 275 -3.20 -6.25 27.76
CA THR A 275 -2.08 -5.35 27.47
C THR A 275 -2.55 -4.27 26.47
N PRO A 276 -3.26 -3.23 26.92
CA PRO A 276 -3.95 -2.30 26.03
C PRO A 276 -3.06 -1.57 25.03
N ALA A 277 -1.77 -1.39 25.33
CA ALA A 277 -0.83 -0.72 24.45
C ALA A 277 -0.32 -1.59 23.28
N HIS A 278 -0.51 -2.92 23.33
CA HIS A 278 0.19 -3.85 22.41
C HIS A 278 -0.70 -4.89 21.73
N ASP A 279 -2.02 -4.79 21.91
CA ASP A 279 -3.00 -5.63 21.22
C ASP A 279 -4.28 -4.84 20.98
N VAL A 280 -4.87 -5.00 19.78
CA VAL A 280 -6.07 -4.25 19.34
C VAL A 280 -7.28 -4.59 20.21
N ASN A 281 -7.47 -5.88 20.55
CA ASN A 281 -8.61 -6.32 21.35
C ASN A 281 -8.44 -5.92 22.81
N ASP A 282 -7.20 -6.02 23.33
CA ASP A 282 -6.88 -5.57 24.67
C ASP A 282 -7.05 -4.04 24.81
N TYR A 283 -6.76 -3.29 23.75
CA TYR A 283 -7.04 -1.85 23.70
C TYR A 283 -8.54 -1.56 23.86
N MET A 284 -9.41 -2.31 23.15
CA MET A 284 -10.87 -2.15 23.28
C MET A 284 -11.37 -2.47 24.69
N LEU A 285 -10.81 -3.50 25.32
CA LEU A 285 -11.08 -3.81 26.74
C LEU A 285 -10.54 -2.68 27.64
N GLY A 286 -9.38 -2.14 27.32
CA GLY A 286 -8.79 -0.99 28.03
C GLY A 286 -9.69 0.23 28.03
N GLU A 287 -10.25 0.60 26.89
CA GLU A 287 -11.23 1.68 26.76
C GLU A 287 -12.52 1.38 27.53
N LYS A 288 -13.07 0.17 27.37
CA LYS A 288 -14.32 -0.25 28.03
C LYS A 288 -14.23 -0.21 29.55
N TYR A 289 -13.10 -0.61 30.11
CA TYR A 289 -12.88 -0.71 31.55
C TYR A 289 -11.98 0.39 32.13
N ASN A 290 -11.66 1.41 31.32
CA ASN A 290 -10.81 2.54 31.69
C ASN A 290 -9.46 2.09 32.30
N LEU A 291 -8.81 1.13 31.64
CA LEU A 291 -7.50 0.61 32.08
C LEU A 291 -6.38 1.53 31.60
N PRO A 292 -5.28 1.65 32.36
CA PRO A 292 -4.10 2.35 31.89
C PRO A 292 -3.44 1.60 30.73
N SER A 293 -2.86 2.32 29.79
CA SER A 293 -2.06 1.79 28.69
C SER A 293 -0.59 2.07 28.96
N ILE A 294 0.23 1.01 29.04
CA ILE A 294 1.67 1.10 29.28
C ILE A 294 2.39 0.67 28.00
N ASP A 295 2.92 1.61 27.24
CA ASP A 295 3.71 1.33 26.04
C ASP A 295 5.14 0.96 26.42
N ILE A 296 5.44 -0.33 26.29
CA ILE A 296 6.74 -0.90 26.66
C ILE A 296 7.73 -0.96 25.50
N PHE A 297 7.36 -0.54 24.30
CA PHE A 297 8.24 -0.58 23.14
C PHE A 297 8.65 0.81 22.66
N ASN A 298 9.93 0.94 22.33
CA ASN A 298 10.42 2.02 21.49
C ASN A 298 9.97 1.82 20.02
N ASP A 299 10.06 2.85 19.21
CA ASP A 299 9.65 2.80 17.81
C ASP A 299 10.38 1.72 16.98
N ASN A 300 11.60 1.37 17.34
CA ASN A 300 12.39 0.31 16.72
C ASN A 300 12.11 -1.10 17.24
N GLY A 301 11.12 -1.27 18.13
CA GLY A 301 10.75 -2.58 18.70
C GLY A 301 11.64 -3.07 19.83
N THR A 302 12.53 -2.23 20.37
CA THR A 302 13.25 -2.54 21.61
C THR A 302 12.41 -2.15 22.83
N ILE A 303 12.70 -2.75 23.99
CA ILE A 303 12.01 -2.39 25.24
C ILE A 303 12.36 -0.97 25.66
N SER A 304 11.33 -0.18 25.98
CA SER A 304 11.43 1.17 26.50
C SER A 304 11.67 1.20 28.01
N GLU A 305 11.98 2.37 28.57
CA GLU A 305 12.08 2.60 30.02
C GLU A 305 10.79 2.19 30.76
N ALA A 306 9.62 2.31 30.13
CA ALA A 306 8.34 1.93 30.72
C ALA A 306 8.20 0.41 30.93
N GLY A 307 9.00 -0.41 30.26
CA GLY A 307 9.06 -1.85 30.47
C GLY A 307 9.66 -2.23 31.83
N GLY A 308 10.56 -1.42 32.35
CA GLY A 308 11.24 -1.63 33.64
C GLY A 308 12.23 -2.79 33.66
N LEU A 309 12.01 -3.83 32.89
CA LEU A 309 12.89 -4.99 32.69
C LEU A 309 13.34 -5.01 31.21
N TYR A 310 14.54 -5.55 30.96
CA TYR A 310 15.08 -5.75 29.60
C TYR A 310 15.20 -4.48 28.75
N VAL A 311 15.29 -3.30 29.35
CA VAL A 311 15.36 -2.01 28.66
C VAL A 311 16.45 -2.01 27.59
N GLY A 312 16.10 -1.59 26.36
CA GLY A 312 17.00 -1.55 25.21
C GLY A 312 17.18 -2.87 24.44
N MET A 313 16.67 -4.00 24.96
CA MET A 313 16.73 -5.30 24.25
C MET A 313 15.64 -5.38 23.18
N ASP A 314 15.95 -6.07 22.07
CA ASP A 314 14.96 -6.39 21.03
C ASP A 314 13.86 -7.31 21.57
N ARG A 315 12.61 -7.06 21.19
CA ARG A 315 11.43 -7.79 21.65
C ARG A 315 11.50 -9.31 21.46
N PHE A 316 12.13 -9.79 20.40
CA PHE A 316 12.27 -11.24 20.16
C PHE A 316 13.38 -11.86 21.01
N ASP A 317 14.43 -11.11 21.31
CA ASP A 317 15.45 -11.57 22.26
C ASP A 317 14.92 -11.57 23.69
N VAL A 318 14.08 -10.58 24.05
CA VAL A 318 13.34 -10.58 25.30
C VAL A 318 12.43 -11.79 25.41
N ARG A 319 11.71 -12.17 24.35
CA ARG A 319 10.86 -13.37 24.35
C ARG A 319 11.63 -14.64 24.74
N LYS A 320 12.86 -14.79 24.25
CA LYS A 320 13.73 -15.91 24.58
C LYS A 320 14.29 -15.82 26.01
N GLN A 321 14.59 -14.61 26.47
CA GLN A 321 15.15 -14.42 27.82
C GLN A 321 14.08 -14.55 28.90
N ILE A 322 12.90 -13.97 28.68
CA ILE A 322 11.79 -14.01 29.64
C ILE A 322 11.25 -15.44 29.85
N GLU A 323 11.29 -16.29 28.80
CA GLU A 323 11.00 -17.73 28.94
C GLU A 323 11.87 -18.37 30.04
N LYS A 324 13.18 -18.15 29.96
CA LYS A 324 14.15 -18.69 30.94
C LYS A 324 13.95 -18.12 32.34
N ASP A 325 13.70 -16.82 32.44
CA ASP A 325 13.55 -16.14 33.73
C ASP A 325 12.25 -16.56 34.43
N LEU A 326 11.16 -16.76 33.65
CA LEU A 326 9.90 -17.31 34.19
C LEU A 326 10.04 -18.77 34.65
N GLU A 327 10.77 -19.60 33.90
CA GLU A 327 11.08 -20.97 34.30
C GLU A 327 11.91 -21.00 35.61
N ALA A 328 12.97 -20.19 35.67
CA ALA A 328 13.83 -20.08 36.85
C ALA A 328 13.08 -19.58 38.10
N ALA A 329 12.10 -18.69 37.92
CA ALA A 329 11.25 -18.20 39.00
C ALA A 329 10.09 -19.15 39.38
N GLY A 330 9.89 -20.27 38.65
CA GLY A 330 8.76 -21.19 38.87
C GLY A 330 7.40 -20.59 38.44
N LEU A 331 7.42 -19.59 37.56
CA LEU A 331 6.24 -18.87 37.10
C LEU A 331 5.80 -19.30 35.68
N MET A 332 6.43 -20.33 35.13
CA MET A 332 6.05 -20.99 33.89
C MET A 332 5.33 -22.31 34.22
N GLU A 333 4.10 -22.48 33.75
CA GLU A 333 3.35 -23.73 33.91
C GLU A 333 3.78 -24.78 32.89
N LYS A 334 3.76 -24.39 31.59
CA LYS A 334 4.20 -25.18 30.45
C LYS A 334 4.41 -24.33 29.23
N VAL A 335 5.05 -24.90 28.21
CA VAL A 335 5.21 -24.32 26.86
C VAL A 335 4.81 -25.37 25.85
N GLU A 336 4.02 -25.00 24.86
CA GLU A 336 3.58 -25.87 23.77
C GLU A 336 3.94 -25.27 22.41
N ALA A 337 4.19 -26.13 21.41
CA ALA A 337 4.28 -25.68 20.02
C ALA A 337 2.92 -25.14 19.58
N TYR A 338 2.91 -24.01 18.91
CA TYR A 338 1.68 -23.35 18.46
C TYR A 338 1.88 -22.71 17.10
N GLU A 339 0.89 -22.87 16.22
CA GLU A 339 0.85 -22.18 14.92
C GLU A 339 -0.12 -21.02 15.01
N ASN A 340 0.34 -19.83 14.70
CA ASN A 340 -0.48 -18.62 14.68
C ASN A 340 -0.21 -17.77 13.46
N LYS A 341 -1.18 -16.92 13.13
CA LYS A 341 -1.04 -15.94 12.06
C LYS A 341 -0.45 -14.66 12.63
N VAL A 342 0.69 -14.25 12.10
CA VAL A 342 1.41 -13.03 12.49
C VAL A 342 1.35 -12.04 11.34
N GLY A 343 1.03 -10.77 11.64
CA GLY A 343 1.03 -9.67 10.69
C GLY A 343 2.46 -9.21 10.38
N PHE A 344 2.79 -9.11 9.10
CA PHE A 344 4.07 -8.61 8.61
C PHE A 344 3.87 -7.36 7.76
N SER A 345 4.78 -6.41 7.85
CA SER A 345 4.84 -5.30 6.90
C SER A 345 5.09 -5.83 5.47
N GLU A 346 4.23 -5.48 4.53
CA GLU A 346 4.42 -5.84 3.12
C GLU A 346 5.75 -5.30 2.56
N ARG A 347 6.21 -4.16 3.06
CA ARG A 347 7.37 -3.43 2.52
C ARG A 347 8.71 -3.88 3.09
N THR A 348 8.77 -4.12 4.39
CA THR A 348 10.03 -4.46 5.08
C THR A 348 10.13 -5.93 5.45
N ASN A 349 9.00 -6.66 5.35
CA ASN A 349 8.88 -8.08 5.68
C ASN A 349 9.29 -8.40 7.15
N VAL A 350 8.99 -7.50 8.07
CA VAL A 350 9.17 -7.70 9.51
C VAL A 350 7.81 -7.78 10.21
N PRO A 351 7.69 -8.50 11.34
CA PRO A 351 6.47 -8.49 12.13
C PRO A 351 6.14 -7.07 12.59
N ILE A 352 4.89 -6.66 12.37
CA ILE A 352 4.39 -5.37 12.82
C ILE A 352 4.16 -5.37 14.34
N GLU A 353 4.11 -4.17 14.93
CA GLU A 353 3.67 -3.97 16.32
C GLU A 353 2.38 -3.16 16.36
N PRO A 354 1.31 -3.66 17.00
CA PRO A 354 0.19 -2.80 17.38
C PRO A 354 0.70 -1.71 18.33
N LYS A 355 0.47 -0.44 17.98
CA LYS A 355 1.01 0.72 18.73
C LYS A 355 -0.02 1.84 18.82
N LEU A 356 -0.20 2.40 20.00
CA LEU A 356 -0.94 3.63 20.18
C LEU A 356 -0.12 4.79 19.63
N SER A 357 -0.64 5.49 18.65
CA SER A 357 0.06 6.59 18.00
C SER A 357 -0.87 7.72 17.60
N MET A 358 -0.35 8.95 17.71
CA MET A 358 -1.02 10.15 17.21
C MET A 358 -0.81 10.25 15.71
N GLN A 359 -1.86 10.00 14.92
CA GLN A 359 -1.81 9.95 13.46
C GLN A 359 -2.94 10.77 12.84
N TRP A 360 -2.84 10.99 11.54
CA TRP A 360 -3.91 11.56 10.72
C TRP A 360 -4.74 10.46 10.10
N PHE A 361 -6.07 10.62 10.15
CA PHE A 361 -7.03 9.65 9.63
C PHE A 361 -8.06 10.31 8.72
N LEU A 362 -8.50 9.55 7.70
CA LEU A 362 -9.64 9.88 6.88
C LEU A 362 -10.81 8.96 7.25
N LYS A 363 -11.96 9.56 7.60
CA LYS A 363 -13.22 8.82 7.81
C LYS A 363 -13.70 8.25 6.48
N MET A 364 -13.86 6.94 6.42
CA MET A 364 -14.11 6.24 5.16
C MET A 364 -15.57 5.83 4.95
N GLU A 365 -16.38 5.81 5.98
CA GLU A 365 -17.75 5.27 5.93
C GLU A 365 -18.60 5.93 4.83
N HIS A 366 -18.69 7.26 4.83
CA HIS A 366 -19.43 8.01 3.81
C HIS A 366 -18.91 7.74 2.39
N LEU A 367 -17.58 7.76 2.22
CA LEU A 367 -16.93 7.52 0.93
C LEU A 367 -17.19 6.10 0.41
N ALA A 368 -17.22 5.12 1.31
CA ALA A 368 -17.55 3.74 0.95
C ALA A 368 -19.00 3.58 0.52
N GLN A 369 -19.95 4.25 1.22
CA GLN A 369 -21.37 4.20 0.88
C GLN A 369 -21.64 4.71 -0.54
N ILE A 370 -21.07 5.86 -0.93
CA ILE A 370 -21.27 6.43 -2.27
C ILE A 370 -20.57 5.61 -3.37
N ALA A 371 -19.53 4.85 -3.04
CA ALA A 371 -18.76 4.08 -4.01
C ALA A 371 -19.22 2.62 -4.15
N LEU A 372 -20.03 2.09 -3.25
CA LEU A 372 -20.48 0.69 -3.28
C LEU A 372 -21.52 0.45 -4.38
N GLU A 373 -22.57 1.26 -4.41
CA GLU A 373 -23.73 1.03 -5.27
C GLU A 373 -23.39 1.02 -6.76
N PRO A 374 -22.56 1.93 -7.31
CA PRO A 374 -22.22 1.95 -8.73
C PRO A 374 -21.57 0.67 -9.25
N VAL A 375 -20.78 0.00 -8.42
CA VAL A 375 -20.17 -1.28 -8.77
C VAL A 375 -21.18 -2.42 -8.67
N MET A 376 -22.04 -2.39 -7.64
CA MET A 376 -23.06 -3.44 -7.45
C MET A 376 -24.09 -3.43 -8.57
N LYS A 377 -24.48 -2.27 -9.09
CA LYS A 377 -25.43 -2.08 -10.20
C LYS A 377 -24.82 -2.19 -11.60
N ASP A 378 -23.51 -2.45 -11.72
CA ASP A 378 -22.79 -2.49 -12.99
C ASP A 378 -22.75 -1.16 -13.76
N ASP A 379 -22.89 -0.03 -13.09
CA ASP A 379 -22.54 1.28 -13.65
C ASP A 379 -21.02 1.32 -13.92
N ILE A 380 -20.23 0.75 -13.01
CA ILE A 380 -18.83 0.41 -13.19
C ILE A 380 -18.73 -1.11 -13.31
N LYS A 381 -18.28 -1.63 -14.44
CA LYS A 381 -18.23 -3.06 -14.72
C LYS A 381 -16.86 -3.65 -14.35
N PHE A 382 -16.87 -4.74 -13.58
CA PHE A 382 -15.68 -5.50 -13.23
C PHE A 382 -15.52 -6.73 -14.13
N TYR A 383 -14.35 -6.90 -14.70
CA TYR A 383 -13.98 -8.06 -15.51
C TYR A 383 -12.77 -8.79 -14.92
N PRO A 384 -12.94 -10.04 -14.40
CA PRO A 384 -14.19 -10.78 -14.29
C PRO A 384 -15.08 -10.31 -13.12
N PRO A 385 -16.41 -10.55 -13.19
CA PRO A 385 -17.38 -10.08 -12.18
C PRO A 385 -17.17 -10.65 -10.76
N LYS A 386 -16.43 -11.77 -10.62
CA LYS A 386 -16.15 -12.40 -9.31
C LYS A 386 -15.57 -11.44 -8.27
N PHE A 387 -14.81 -10.43 -8.72
CA PHE A 387 -14.19 -9.44 -7.84
C PHE A 387 -15.19 -8.44 -7.22
N LYS A 388 -16.44 -8.39 -7.68
CA LYS A 388 -17.49 -7.58 -7.05
C LYS A 388 -17.76 -8.03 -5.59
N ASN A 389 -17.65 -9.34 -5.30
CA ASN A 389 -17.86 -9.84 -3.94
C ASN A 389 -16.73 -9.39 -3.00
N THR A 390 -15.49 -9.44 -3.47
CA THR A 390 -14.33 -8.93 -2.71
C THR A 390 -14.48 -7.44 -2.45
N TYR A 391 -14.84 -6.67 -3.48
CA TYR A 391 -15.10 -5.22 -3.37
C TYR A 391 -16.20 -4.93 -2.33
N ARG A 392 -17.34 -5.60 -2.42
CA ARG A 392 -18.46 -5.43 -1.46
C ARG A 392 -18.00 -5.69 -0.03
N HIS A 393 -17.34 -6.82 0.22
CA HIS A 393 -16.88 -7.20 1.55
C HIS A 393 -15.99 -6.12 2.19
N TRP A 394 -15.05 -5.56 1.42
CA TRP A 394 -14.19 -4.48 1.89
C TRP A 394 -14.97 -3.20 2.20
N MET A 395 -15.89 -2.82 1.32
CA MET A 395 -16.67 -1.58 1.46
C MET A 395 -17.64 -1.61 2.64
N GLU A 396 -18.23 -2.78 2.92
CA GLU A 396 -19.15 -2.98 4.04
C GLU A 396 -18.44 -3.06 5.40
N ASN A 397 -17.14 -3.38 5.42
CA ASN A 397 -16.34 -3.52 6.63
C ASN A 397 -15.20 -2.48 6.73
N ILE A 398 -15.38 -1.35 6.07
CA ILE A 398 -14.32 -0.35 5.96
C ILE A 398 -14.03 0.32 7.31
N LYS A 399 -12.75 0.56 7.57
CA LYS A 399 -12.26 1.32 8.72
C LYS A 399 -11.71 2.67 8.27
N ASP A 400 -11.52 3.58 9.23
CA ASP A 400 -10.84 4.84 8.96
C ASP A 400 -9.42 4.59 8.47
N TRP A 401 -9.03 5.33 7.45
CA TRP A 401 -7.72 5.17 6.80
C TRP A 401 -6.66 6.02 7.49
N CYS A 402 -5.63 5.40 8.04
CA CYS A 402 -4.43 6.08 8.54
C CYS A 402 -3.63 6.62 7.35
N ILE A 403 -3.65 7.95 7.17
CA ILE A 403 -3.06 8.61 6.00
C ILE A 403 -1.69 9.24 6.26
N SER A 404 -1.20 9.25 7.48
CA SER A 404 0.13 9.79 7.82
C SER A 404 1.22 8.72 7.84
N ARG A 405 2.41 9.10 7.40
CA ARG A 405 3.63 8.28 7.40
C ARG A 405 4.80 9.10 7.92
N GLN A 406 5.59 8.50 8.81
CA GLN A 406 6.77 9.10 9.43
C GLN A 406 7.98 8.97 8.49
N LEU A 407 7.87 9.58 7.32
CA LEU A 407 8.85 9.56 6.23
C LEU A 407 9.19 10.98 5.81
N TRP A 408 10.24 11.14 5.02
CA TRP A 408 10.56 12.41 4.36
C TRP A 408 10.15 12.44 2.89
N TRP A 409 10.15 11.29 2.22
CA TRP A 409 9.77 11.17 0.83
C TRP A 409 8.26 10.97 0.66
N GLY A 410 7.58 12.00 0.20
CA GLY A 410 6.13 12.02 -0.01
C GLY A 410 5.57 13.43 0.06
N HIS A 411 4.25 13.57 -0.04
CA HIS A 411 3.55 14.83 0.12
C HIS A 411 3.49 15.20 1.60
N ARG A 412 4.18 16.25 1.98
CA ARG A 412 4.22 16.72 3.37
C ARG A 412 2.84 17.19 3.81
N ILE A 413 2.40 16.79 4.99
CA ILE A 413 1.08 17.13 5.51
C ILE A 413 0.95 18.64 5.71
N PRO A 414 -0.12 19.29 5.17
CA PRO A 414 -0.28 20.75 5.19
C PRO A 414 -0.92 21.22 6.50
N ALA A 415 -0.41 20.75 7.62
CA ALA A 415 -0.78 21.16 8.97
C ALA A 415 0.37 21.90 9.63
N TYR A 416 0.06 22.98 10.33
CA TYR A 416 1.04 23.87 10.94
C TYR A 416 0.73 24.03 12.42
N PHE A 417 1.64 23.58 13.27
CA PHE A 417 1.52 23.65 14.72
C PHE A 417 1.83 25.05 15.23
N LEU A 418 1.04 25.48 16.22
CA LEU A 418 1.13 26.79 16.84
C LEU A 418 2.02 26.73 18.10
N PRO A 419 2.69 27.84 18.47
CA PRO A 419 3.57 27.86 19.65
C PRO A 419 2.89 27.51 20.97
N GLU A 420 1.63 27.93 21.12
CA GLU A 420 0.82 27.72 22.33
C GLU A 420 0.02 26.41 22.30
N GLY A 421 0.25 25.57 21.30
CA GLY A 421 -0.46 24.31 21.09
C GLY A 421 -1.60 24.43 20.08
N GLY A 422 -2.05 23.26 19.60
CA GLY A 422 -2.99 23.17 18.49
C GLY A 422 -2.31 23.34 17.13
N TYR A 423 -3.12 23.37 16.09
CA TYR A 423 -2.65 23.48 14.70
C TYR A 423 -3.69 24.13 13.80
N VAL A 424 -3.26 24.56 12.64
CA VAL A 424 -4.09 25.00 11.51
C VAL A 424 -3.74 24.19 10.27
N VAL A 425 -4.71 24.04 9.37
CA VAL A 425 -4.54 23.33 8.09
C VAL A 425 -4.79 24.32 6.96
N ALA A 426 -3.84 24.41 6.04
CA ALA A 426 -3.94 25.33 4.91
C ALA A 426 -3.09 24.82 3.73
N GLU A 427 -3.44 25.24 2.52
CA GLU A 427 -2.73 24.85 1.30
C GLU A 427 -1.28 25.36 1.26
N THR A 428 -1.03 26.55 1.83
CA THR A 428 0.30 27.15 1.90
C THR A 428 0.61 27.67 3.30
N ALA A 429 1.88 27.88 3.58
CA ALA A 429 2.33 28.41 4.87
C ALA A 429 1.83 29.85 5.11
N GLU A 430 1.69 30.66 4.04
CA GLU A 430 1.15 32.02 4.12
C GLU A 430 -0.32 32.00 4.54
N LYS A 431 -1.14 31.16 3.90
CA LYS A 431 -2.55 30.96 4.30
C LYS A 431 -2.66 30.41 5.73
N ALA A 432 -1.76 29.50 6.11
CA ALA A 432 -1.70 28.98 7.47
C ALA A 432 -1.43 30.10 8.50
N LEU A 433 -0.54 31.02 8.18
CA LEU A 433 -0.24 32.16 9.05
C LEU A 433 -1.46 33.11 9.21
N GLU A 434 -2.19 33.36 8.13
CA GLU A 434 -3.43 34.16 8.19
C GLU A 434 -4.47 33.49 9.11
N ILE A 435 -4.73 32.19 8.91
CA ILE A 435 -5.66 31.43 9.74
C ILE A 435 -5.18 31.38 11.20
N ALA A 436 -3.88 31.21 11.42
CA ALA A 436 -3.29 31.17 12.76
C ALA A 436 -3.49 32.49 13.52
N LYS A 437 -3.27 33.64 12.86
CA LYS A 437 -3.51 34.95 13.42
C LYS A 437 -4.97 35.18 13.81
N GLU A 438 -5.87 34.79 12.93
CA GLU A 438 -7.31 34.86 13.18
C GLU A 438 -7.74 33.96 14.36
N LYS A 439 -7.29 32.69 14.33
CA LYS A 439 -7.64 31.68 15.34
C LYS A 439 -7.13 32.03 16.75
N THR A 440 -5.94 32.59 16.85
CA THR A 440 -5.29 32.93 18.13
C THR A 440 -5.56 34.36 18.59
N GLY A 441 -6.04 35.23 17.69
CA GLY A 441 -6.12 36.67 17.94
C GLY A 441 -4.75 37.37 18.02
N ASN A 442 -3.65 36.69 17.71
CA ASN A 442 -2.29 37.20 17.80
C ASN A 442 -1.76 37.68 16.44
N ALA A 443 -1.88 38.96 16.16
CA ALA A 443 -1.42 39.56 14.92
C ALA A 443 0.12 39.56 14.76
N SER A 444 0.88 39.33 15.85
CA SER A 444 2.35 39.35 15.83
C SER A 444 2.99 38.06 15.38
N LEU A 445 2.20 36.96 15.18
CA LEU A 445 2.72 35.69 14.66
C LEU A 445 3.40 35.88 13.30
N THR A 446 4.52 35.19 13.13
CA THR A 446 5.32 35.14 11.91
C THR A 446 5.41 33.72 11.37
N MET A 447 5.93 33.57 10.18
CA MET A 447 6.18 32.24 9.59
C MET A 447 7.14 31.39 10.44
N ALA A 448 8.08 32.01 11.14
CA ALA A 448 9.03 31.31 12.02
C ALA A 448 8.38 30.72 13.27
N ASP A 449 7.19 31.18 13.64
CA ASP A 449 6.43 30.66 14.78
C ASP A 449 5.62 29.41 14.42
N LEU A 450 5.45 29.12 13.13
CA LEU A 450 4.70 27.96 12.64
C LEU A 450 5.64 26.82 12.31
N ARG A 451 5.32 25.62 12.83
CA ARG A 451 6.05 24.38 12.51
C ARG A 451 5.17 23.46 11.69
N GLN A 452 5.49 23.31 10.39
CA GLN A 452 4.76 22.34 9.56
C GLN A 452 4.98 20.92 10.07
N ASP A 453 3.94 20.09 9.96
CA ASP A 453 4.02 18.66 10.30
C ASP A 453 5.18 18.00 9.55
N GLU A 454 5.92 17.13 10.24
CA GLU A 454 7.07 16.43 9.67
C GLU A 454 6.66 15.20 8.86
N ASP A 455 5.46 14.70 9.07
CA ASP A 455 4.95 13.53 8.40
C ASP A 455 4.53 13.83 6.96
N VAL A 456 4.50 12.77 6.14
CA VAL A 456 3.99 12.81 4.78
C VAL A 456 2.72 11.98 4.66
N LEU A 457 1.99 12.17 3.59
CA LEU A 457 0.79 11.40 3.26
C LEU A 457 1.15 10.02 2.71
N ASP A 458 0.29 9.05 2.99
CA ASP A 458 0.32 7.74 2.34
C ASP A 458 0.32 7.89 0.81
N THR A 459 1.13 7.10 0.13
CA THR A 459 1.22 7.06 -1.34
C THR A 459 -0.15 7.00 -2.01
N TRP A 460 -1.05 6.19 -1.48
CA TRP A 460 -2.39 6.00 -2.04
C TRP A 460 -3.28 7.25 -1.94
N PHE A 461 -2.97 8.18 -1.04
CA PHE A 461 -3.66 9.47 -0.95
C PHE A 461 -3.35 10.41 -2.12
N SER A 462 -2.32 10.14 -2.91
CA SER A 462 -2.06 10.81 -4.19
C SER A 462 -2.63 10.04 -5.37
N SER A 463 -2.39 8.74 -5.43
CA SER A 463 -2.77 7.92 -6.59
C SER A 463 -4.28 7.68 -6.72
N TRP A 464 -5.08 7.84 -5.66
CA TRP A 464 -6.54 7.80 -5.76
C TRP A 464 -7.14 8.94 -6.58
N LEU A 465 -6.40 10.04 -6.73
CA LEU A 465 -6.80 11.19 -7.55
C LEU A 465 -6.36 11.04 -9.03
N TRP A 466 -5.65 9.97 -9.37
CA TRP A 466 -4.96 9.84 -10.65
C TRP A 466 -5.81 10.16 -11.87
N PRO A 467 -7.03 9.58 -12.06
CA PRO A 467 -7.86 9.88 -13.24
C PRO A 467 -8.33 11.34 -13.31
N ILE A 468 -8.37 12.04 -12.18
CA ILE A 468 -8.85 13.42 -12.06
C ILE A 468 -7.68 14.39 -12.21
N SER A 469 -6.59 14.15 -11.47
CA SER A 469 -5.44 15.05 -11.40
C SER A 469 -4.62 15.08 -12.69
N LEU A 470 -4.61 13.99 -13.48
CA LEU A 470 -3.95 13.94 -14.78
C LEU A 470 -4.52 14.95 -15.79
N PHE A 471 -5.79 15.29 -15.65
CA PHE A 471 -6.47 16.30 -16.46
C PHE A 471 -6.79 17.57 -15.67
N ASN A 472 -6.04 17.83 -14.62
CA ASN A 472 -6.15 19.01 -13.76
C ASN A 472 -7.56 19.25 -13.17
N GLY A 473 -8.36 18.20 -12.99
CA GLY A 473 -9.76 18.29 -12.63
C GLY A 473 -10.04 18.64 -11.14
N ILE A 474 -9.00 18.73 -10.30
CA ILE A 474 -9.11 19.23 -8.92
C ILE A 474 -8.87 20.75 -8.88
N ASN A 475 -7.83 21.24 -9.54
CA ASN A 475 -7.45 22.66 -9.50
C ASN A 475 -8.33 23.49 -10.45
N ASP A 476 -8.67 22.94 -11.60
CA ASP A 476 -9.55 23.54 -12.62
C ASP A 476 -10.64 22.53 -13.03
N PRO A 477 -11.73 22.41 -12.27
CA PRO A 477 -12.74 21.35 -12.44
C PRO A 477 -13.56 21.49 -13.72
N ASP A 478 -13.56 22.64 -14.38
CA ASP A 478 -14.36 22.93 -15.57
C ASP A 478 -13.54 22.99 -16.86
N ASN A 479 -12.24 22.67 -16.81
CA ASN A 479 -11.37 22.70 -17.97
C ASN A 479 -11.80 21.72 -19.07
N GLN A 480 -11.40 22.00 -20.30
CA GLN A 480 -11.80 21.22 -21.48
C GLN A 480 -11.34 19.78 -21.42
N GLU A 481 -10.14 19.49 -20.91
CA GLU A 481 -9.56 18.15 -20.91
C GLU A 481 -10.29 17.21 -19.95
N ILE A 482 -10.55 17.66 -18.68
CA ILE A 482 -11.30 16.84 -17.73
C ILE A 482 -12.72 16.55 -18.23
N ASN A 483 -13.36 17.51 -18.88
CA ASN A 483 -14.71 17.32 -19.41
C ASN A 483 -14.74 16.42 -20.65
N TYR A 484 -13.63 16.29 -21.38
CA TYR A 484 -13.50 15.45 -22.56
C TYR A 484 -13.04 14.01 -22.23
N TYR A 485 -12.00 13.86 -21.41
CA TYR A 485 -11.36 12.56 -21.13
C TYR A 485 -11.95 11.80 -19.93
N TYR A 486 -12.65 12.47 -19.04
CA TYR A 486 -13.23 11.88 -17.84
C TYR A 486 -14.76 11.70 -17.97
N PRO A 487 -15.36 10.56 -17.59
CA PRO A 487 -14.70 9.36 -17.02
C PRO A 487 -13.81 8.66 -18.05
N THR A 488 -12.73 8.04 -17.60
CA THR A 488 -11.88 7.22 -18.45
C THR A 488 -12.62 5.95 -18.91
N SER A 489 -12.11 5.26 -19.91
CA SER A 489 -12.82 4.14 -20.54
C SER A 489 -12.61 2.84 -19.79
N ASP A 490 -11.37 2.37 -19.74
CA ASP A 490 -10.99 1.13 -19.08
C ASP A 490 -9.84 1.38 -18.11
N LEU A 491 -9.94 0.79 -16.92
CA LEU A 491 -8.83 0.65 -16.00
C LEU A 491 -8.32 -0.79 -16.08
N VAL A 492 -7.03 -0.98 -16.34
CA VAL A 492 -6.40 -2.31 -16.37
C VAL A 492 -5.43 -2.41 -15.20
N THR A 493 -5.69 -3.31 -14.25
CA THR A 493 -4.92 -3.41 -13.02
C THR A 493 -4.89 -4.82 -12.45
N GLY A 494 -4.01 -5.08 -11.50
CA GLY A 494 -4.00 -6.33 -10.74
C GLY A 494 -5.12 -6.36 -9.69
N PRO A 495 -5.66 -7.54 -9.36
CA PRO A 495 -6.69 -7.68 -8.34
C PRO A 495 -6.18 -7.44 -6.91
N ASP A 496 -4.89 -7.53 -6.71
CA ASP A 496 -4.21 -7.29 -5.42
C ASP A 496 -4.29 -5.84 -4.94
N ILE A 497 -4.61 -4.90 -5.82
CA ILE A 497 -4.78 -3.48 -5.47
C ILE A 497 -6.23 -2.97 -5.64
N ILE A 498 -7.23 -3.87 -5.62
CA ILE A 498 -8.65 -3.47 -5.69
C ILE A 498 -8.97 -2.44 -4.61
N PHE A 499 -8.60 -2.73 -3.37
CA PHE A 499 -8.92 -1.85 -2.26
C PHE A 499 -7.97 -0.65 -2.16
N PHE A 500 -6.68 -0.87 -2.36
CA PHE A 500 -5.67 0.18 -2.31
C PHE A 500 -5.91 1.31 -3.32
N TRP A 501 -6.33 0.96 -4.53
CA TRP A 501 -6.38 1.89 -5.63
C TRP A 501 -7.75 1.99 -6.30
N VAL A 502 -8.32 0.87 -6.76
CA VAL A 502 -9.59 0.88 -7.53
C VAL A 502 -10.73 1.48 -6.70
N ALA A 503 -10.95 0.97 -5.49
CA ALA A 503 -12.01 1.46 -4.59
C ALA A 503 -11.82 2.93 -4.23
N ARG A 504 -10.59 3.31 -3.90
CA ARG A 504 -10.25 4.69 -3.53
C ARG A 504 -10.41 5.66 -4.69
N MET A 505 -10.07 5.28 -5.92
CA MET A 505 -10.36 6.10 -7.11
C MET A 505 -11.86 6.27 -7.34
N ILE A 506 -12.67 5.23 -7.10
CA ILE A 506 -14.13 5.33 -7.22
C ILE A 506 -14.67 6.29 -6.17
N MET A 507 -14.21 6.23 -4.92
CA MET A 507 -14.55 7.19 -3.87
C MET A 507 -14.22 8.62 -4.27
N ALA A 508 -12.98 8.87 -4.71
CA ALA A 508 -12.55 10.19 -5.16
C ALA A 508 -13.36 10.70 -6.36
N GLY A 509 -13.69 9.82 -7.30
CA GLY A 509 -14.49 10.15 -8.46
C GLY A 509 -15.88 10.67 -8.11
N TYR A 510 -16.56 9.97 -7.21
CA TYR A 510 -17.89 10.39 -6.76
C TYR A 510 -17.83 11.60 -5.82
N GLU A 511 -16.86 11.70 -4.93
CA GLU A 511 -16.69 12.84 -4.03
C GLU A 511 -16.39 14.15 -4.78
N TYR A 512 -15.49 14.11 -5.77
CA TYR A 512 -14.98 15.32 -6.43
C TYR A 512 -15.58 15.60 -7.81
N ARG A 513 -16.13 14.59 -8.47
CA ARG A 513 -16.72 14.71 -9.82
C ARG A 513 -18.19 14.31 -9.89
N GLY A 514 -18.77 13.74 -8.83
CA GLY A 514 -20.14 13.25 -8.79
C GLY A 514 -20.43 12.12 -9.79
N LYS A 515 -19.41 11.48 -10.34
CA LYS A 515 -19.53 10.40 -11.32
C LYS A 515 -18.33 9.47 -11.32
N MET A 516 -18.50 8.29 -11.91
CA MET A 516 -17.47 7.24 -11.99
C MET A 516 -16.15 7.74 -12.57
N PRO A 517 -15.00 7.28 -12.07
CA PRO A 517 -13.70 7.63 -12.63
C PRO A 517 -13.35 6.84 -13.91
N PHE A 518 -13.91 5.66 -14.08
CA PHE A 518 -13.77 4.78 -15.24
C PHE A 518 -15.05 3.94 -15.43
N LYS A 519 -15.31 3.52 -16.67
CA LYS A 519 -16.50 2.72 -17.01
C LYS A 519 -16.31 1.24 -16.69
N ASN A 520 -15.10 0.73 -16.93
CA ASN A 520 -14.79 -0.68 -16.75
C ASN A 520 -13.47 -0.85 -15.99
N VAL A 521 -13.36 -1.95 -15.24
CA VAL A 521 -12.11 -2.41 -14.61
C VAL A 521 -11.80 -3.82 -15.11
N TYR A 522 -10.68 -3.96 -15.79
CA TYR A 522 -10.15 -5.25 -16.21
C TYR A 522 -9.05 -5.70 -15.26
N PHE A 523 -9.30 -6.79 -14.54
CA PHE A 523 -8.32 -7.37 -13.62
C PHE A 523 -7.46 -8.39 -14.35
N THR A 524 -6.16 -8.13 -14.39
CA THR A 524 -5.18 -9.05 -14.96
C THR A 524 -4.91 -10.23 -14.01
N GLY A 525 -4.42 -11.33 -14.54
CA GLY A 525 -3.81 -12.37 -13.72
C GLY A 525 -2.45 -11.92 -13.15
N ILE A 526 -2.02 -12.58 -12.08
CA ILE A 526 -0.68 -12.41 -11.52
C ILE A 526 0.28 -13.33 -12.28
N VAL A 527 1.41 -12.79 -12.74
CA VAL A 527 2.46 -13.59 -13.36
C VAL A 527 3.27 -14.29 -12.27
N ARG A 528 3.31 -15.62 -12.36
CA ARG A 528 3.98 -16.50 -11.38
C ARG A 528 5.13 -17.26 -12.03
N ASP A 529 6.10 -17.65 -11.22
CA ASP A 529 7.18 -18.53 -11.65
C ASP A 529 6.69 -20.00 -11.80
N LYS A 530 7.56 -20.89 -12.29
CA LYS A 530 7.27 -22.32 -12.48
C LYS A 530 6.85 -23.05 -11.19
N LEU A 531 7.17 -22.47 -10.02
CA LEU A 531 6.79 -23.01 -8.71
C LEU A 531 5.49 -22.39 -8.17
N GLY A 532 4.80 -21.56 -8.97
CA GLY A 532 3.56 -20.90 -8.58
C GLY A 532 3.74 -19.68 -7.68
N ARG A 533 4.97 -19.23 -7.43
CA ARG A 533 5.25 -18.06 -6.59
C ARG A 533 5.10 -16.77 -7.41
N LYS A 534 4.53 -15.73 -6.81
CA LYS A 534 4.47 -14.39 -7.42
C LYS A 534 5.88 -13.94 -7.80
N MET A 535 6.08 -13.49 -9.03
CA MET A 535 7.37 -12.96 -9.47
C MET A 535 7.67 -11.67 -8.74
N SER A 536 8.86 -11.60 -8.16
CA SER A 536 9.36 -10.42 -7.48
C SER A 536 10.88 -10.30 -7.64
N LYS A 537 11.37 -9.07 -7.55
CA LYS A 537 12.81 -8.81 -7.62
C LYS A 537 13.54 -9.34 -6.40
N SER A 538 12.92 -9.29 -5.24
CA SER A 538 13.50 -9.79 -3.99
C SER A 538 13.74 -11.29 -4.00
N LEU A 539 12.92 -12.05 -4.73
CA LEU A 539 13.10 -13.49 -4.91
C LEU A 539 14.04 -13.85 -6.09
N GLY A 540 14.37 -12.89 -6.94
CA GLY A 540 15.19 -13.14 -8.13
C GLY A 540 14.57 -14.12 -9.14
N ASN A 541 13.26 -14.32 -9.09
CA ASN A 541 12.52 -15.28 -9.91
C ASN A 541 11.80 -14.65 -11.11
N SER A 542 12.03 -13.35 -11.37
CA SER A 542 11.52 -12.66 -12.56
C SER A 542 12.65 -12.48 -13.57
N PRO A 543 12.50 -12.96 -14.81
CA PRO A 543 13.45 -12.65 -15.87
C PRO A 543 13.45 -11.15 -16.17
N ASP A 544 14.56 -10.65 -16.71
CA ASP A 544 14.65 -9.27 -17.19
C ASP A 544 13.82 -9.11 -18.47
N PRO A 545 12.78 -8.26 -18.47
CA PRO A 545 11.95 -8.03 -19.65
C PRO A 545 12.72 -7.51 -20.86
N LEU A 546 13.77 -6.70 -20.67
CA LEU A 546 14.58 -6.20 -21.77
C LEU A 546 15.37 -7.31 -22.45
N GLN A 547 15.93 -8.26 -21.69
CA GLN A 547 16.61 -9.42 -22.26
C GLN A 547 15.65 -10.31 -23.06
N LEU A 548 14.44 -10.51 -22.58
CA LEU A 548 13.40 -11.24 -23.32
C LEU A 548 13.00 -10.53 -24.62
N ILE A 549 12.88 -9.20 -24.59
CA ILE A 549 12.61 -8.40 -25.78
C ILE A 549 13.78 -8.49 -26.80
N GLU A 550 15.02 -8.46 -26.34
CA GLU A 550 16.18 -8.64 -27.22
C GLU A 550 16.20 -10.02 -27.88
N GLN A 551 15.85 -11.06 -27.13
CA GLN A 551 15.89 -12.44 -27.61
C GLN A 551 14.70 -12.81 -28.52
N TYR A 552 13.49 -12.35 -28.19
CA TYR A 552 12.26 -12.80 -28.82
C TYR A 552 11.52 -11.70 -29.60
N GLY A 553 11.98 -10.45 -29.49
CA GLY A 553 11.27 -9.25 -29.99
C GLY A 553 10.15 -8.81 -29.04
N ALA A 554 9.78 -7.53 -29.11
CA ALA A 554 8.65 -7.00 -28.34
C ALA A 554 7.34 -7.70 -28.70
N ASP A 555 7.09 -7.92 -29.99
CA ASP A 555 5.90 -8.64 -30.48
C ASP A 555 5.87 -10.10 -29.99
N GLY A 556 7.02 -10.77 -29.89
CA GLY A 556 7.12 -12.12 -29.35
C GLY A 556 6.73 -12.18 -27.87
N VAL A 557 7.23 -11.25 -27.06
CA VAL A 557 6.88 -11.12 -25.63
C VAL A 557 5.40 -10.79 -25.46
N ARG A 558 4.89 -9.81 -26.18
CA ARG A 558 3.47 -9.38 -26.14
C ARG A 558 2.53 -10.51 -26.51
N MET A 559 2.78 -11.16 -27.65
CA MET A 559 1.93 -12.26 -28.14
C MET A 559 1.99 -13.48 -27.21
N GLY A 560 3.19 -13.83 -26.72
CA GLY A 560 3.35 -14.95 -25.80
C GLY A 560 2.56 -14.75 -24.49
N LEU A 561 2.63 -13.56 -23.91
CA LEU A 561 1.85 -13.22 -22.72
C LEU A 561 0.33 -13.28 -23.00
N MET A 562 -0.13 -12.72 -24.12
CA MET A 562 -1.56 -12.71 -24.45
C MET A 562 -2.14 -14.10 -24.73
N MET A 563 -1.35 -15.01 -25.30
CA MET A 563 -1.79 -16.40 -25.53
C MET A 563 -2.00 -17.17 -24.21
N ALA A 564 -1.34 -16.74 -23.12
CA ALA A 564 -1.39 -17.39 -21.82
C ALA A 564 -2.26 -16.66 -20.77
N ALA A 565 -2.90 -15.53 -21.13
CA ALA A 565 -3.50 -14.59 -20.20
C ALA A 565 -5.05 -14.60 -20.20
N PRO A 566 -5.72 -15.58 -19.60
CA PRO A 566 -7.15 -15.46 -19.34
C PRO A 566 -7.42 -14.38 -18.27
N ALA A 567 -8.51 -13.63 -18.41
CA ALA A 567 -8.87 -12.57 -17.49
C ALA A 567 -9.00 -13.08 -16.04
N GLY A 568 -8.29 -12.45 -15.11
CA GLY A 568 -8.41 -12.69 -13.67
C GLY A 568 -7.84 -14.00 -13.17
N ASN A 569 -7.11 -14.76 -13.98
CA ASN A 569 -6.41 -15.97 -13.57
C ASN A 569 -4.91 -15.81 -13.67
N ASP A 570 -4.20 -16.43 -12.73
CA ASP A 570 -2.74 -16.36 -12.68
C ASP A 570 -2.09 -17.06 -13.87
N ILE A 571 -0.94 -16.55 -14.28
CA ILE A 571 -0.17 -17.02 -15.43
C ILE A 571 1.13 -17.64 -14.93
N PRO A 572 1.32 -18.97 -15.05
CA PRO A 572 2.63 -19.55 -14.87
C PRO A 572 3.50 -19.15 -16.06
N PHE A 573 4.50 -18.30 -15.83
CA PHE A 573 5.37 -17.78 -16.87
C PHE A 573 6.57 -18.71 -17.11
N ASP A 574 6.82 -18.95 -18.40
CA ASP A 574 8.01 -19.60 -18.92
C ASP A 574 8.46 -18.84 -20.18
N ASP A 575 9.76 -18.73 -20.40
CA ASP A 575 10.34 -18.10 -21.60
C ASP A 575 9.84 -18.75 -22.91
N ALA A 576 9.46 -20.02 -22.87
CA ALA A 576 8.83 -20.72 -23.98
C ALA A 576 7.54 -20.03 -24.49
N LEU A 577 6.85 -19.25 -23.66
CA LEU A 577 5.71 -18.43 -24.08
C LEU A 577 6.16 -17.34 -25.06
N CYS A 578 7.28 -16.69 -24.79
CA CYS A 578 7.84 -15.65 -25.67
C CYS A 578 8.31 -16.27 -26.99
N GLU A 579 8.89 -17.46 -26.94
CA GLU A 579 9.25 -18.22 -28.15
C GLU A 579 8.05 -18.59 -28.99
N GLN A 580 6.96 -19.05 -28.37
CA GLN A 580 5.70 -19.32 -29.07
C GLN A 580 5.15 -18.05 -29.74
N GLY A 581 5.19 -16.90 -29.05
CA GLY A 581 4.80 -15.62 -29.61
C GLY A 581 5.65 -15.23 -30.82
N ARG A 582 6.98 -15.34 -30.74
CA ARG A 582 7.89 -15.12 -31.87
C ARG A 582 7.56 -16.05 -33.06
N ASN A 583 7.34 -17.33 -32.78
CA ASN A 583 7.04 -18.29 -33.83
C ASN A 583 5.69 -18.00 -34.49
N PHE A 584 4.70 -17.53 -33.75
CA PHE A 584 3.42 -17.08 -34.30
C PHE A 584 3.61 -15.87 -35.23
N ASN A 585 4.40 -14.89 -34.86
CA ASN A 585 4.70 -13.71 -35.69
C ASN A 585 5.43 -14.12 -36.99
N ASN A 586 6.35 -15.09 -36.93
CA ASN A 586 6.99 -15.66 -38.11
C ASN A 586 5.98 -16.37 -39.04
N LYS A 587 4.95 -17.03 -38.51
CA LYS A 587 3.89 -17.63 -39.34
C LYS A 587 3.12 -16.55 -40.11
N ILE A 588 2.78 -15.43 -39.46
CA ILE A 588 2.11 -14.30 -40.13
C ILE A 588 3.02 -13.75 -41.25
N TRP A 589 4.31 -13.55 -40.96
CA TRP A 589 5.30 -13.09 -41.92
C TRP A 589 5.39 -14.00 -43.15
N ASN A 590 5.50 -15.32 -42.93
CA ASN A 590 5.59 -16.30 -43.99
C ASN A 590 4.29 -16.42 -44.80
N ALA A 591 3.13 -16.26 -44.17
CA ALA A 591 1.86 -16.20 -44.89
C ALA A 591 1.77 -14.97 -45.83
N CYS A 592 2.22 -13.82 -45.35
CA CYS A 592 2.30 -12.61 -46.20
C CYS A 592 3.34 -12.77 -47.32
N LEU A 593 4.50 -13.37 -47.04
CA LEU A 593 5.52 -13.65 -48.05
C LEU A 593 5.01 -14.59 -49.14
N LEU A 594 4.29 -15.67 -48.76
CA LEU A 594 3.67 -16.58 -49.71
C LEU A 594 2.62 -15.90 -50.57
N TYR A 595 1.78 -15.03 -49.98
CA TYR A 595 0.73 -14.28 -50.69
C TYR A 595 1.28 -13.26 -51.67
N THR A 596 2.45 -12.65 -51.36
CA THR A 596 3.06 -11.60 -52.18
C THR A 596 4.07 -12.16 -53.19
N SER A 597 4.45 -13.45 -53.12
CA SER A 597 5.34 -14.09 -54.09
C SER A 597 4.57 -14.52 -55.34
N PRO A 598 5.14 -14.35 -56.54
CA PRO A 598 4.51 -14.85 -57.75
C PRO A 598 4.37 -16.37 -57.68
N SER A 599 3.18 -16.87 -57.98
CA SER A 599 2.91 -18.31 -58.03
C SER A 599 3.66 -18.94 -59.19
N PRO A 600 4.30 -20.11 -59.04
CA PRO A 600 4.84 -20.84 -60.19
C PRO A 600 3.79 -21.25 -61.22
N ARG A 601 2.49 -21.01 -60.94
CA ARG A 601 1.36 -21.30 -61.83
C ARG A 601 0.81 -20.07 -62.56
N ASP A 602 1.30 -18.88 -62.23
CA ASP A 602 1.02 -17.64 -62.93
C ASP A 602 2.13 -17.38 -63.97
#